data_e55dd3f93236abe16d0368eaf9312166
#
_entry.id   e55dd3f93236abe16d0368eaf9312166
#
_cell.length_a   1.000
_cell.length_b   1.000
_cell.length_c   1.000
_cell.angle_alpha   90.00
_cell.angle_beta   90.00
_cell.angle_gamma   90.00
#
_symmetry.space_group_name_H-M   'P 1'
#
loop_
_entity.id
_entity.type
_entity.pdbx_description
1 polymer ?
#
loop_
_entity_poly.entity_id
_entity_poly.type
_entity_poly.pdbx_seq_one_letter_code
_entity_poly.pdbx_strand_id
1 'polypeptide(L)'
;MHAVCEGFDEYFARWRQDVYRLCFAMTGSVKDARDLTFKTFLRLGAAKDPQIKENDAKFLLFSSGFTLCVDAFGKKMRRMPGKKALEGMSLSFPVTDNLCGLFKLPLTRRGALCLAQAGFSEGEIAKIAGKSAAQFACSSTPQAISAREAVSSILFSEDEADAMSDDIYARFEERSVGVENKIHDLRIGFDKIATYLALAVLAVFAVAVYVSVKMAG
;
A
#
# COMPACT_ATOMS: atom_id res chain seq x y z
N MET A 1 -4.62 11.46 16.16
CA MET A 1 -3.25 11.36 15.57
C MET A 1 -3.08 9.92 15.08
N HIS A 2 -3.26 9.64 13.78
CA HIS A 2 -2.84 8.36 13.21
C HIS A 2 -1.33 8.47 13.00
N ALA A 3 -0.57 8.04 14.00
CA ALA A 3 0.86 7.94 13.87
C ALA A 3 1.17 6.95 12.73
N VAL A 4 2.07 7.32 11.85
CA VAL A 4 2.73 6.39 10.93
C VAL A 4 3.33 5.28 11.78
N CYS A 5 3.32 4.02 11.32
CA CYS A 5 3.87 2.92 12.12
C CYS A 5 5.32 3.23 12.52
N GLU A 6 5.67 2.86 13.74
CA GLU A 6 7.02 3.04 14.25
C GLU A 6 8.03 2.31 13.35
N GLY A 7 9.14 2.97 13.02
CA GLY A 7 10.14 2.42 12.08
C GLY A 7 9.80 2.53 10.58
N PHE A 8 8.76 3.28 10.21
CA PHE A 8 8.37 3.42 8.79
C PHE A 8 9.53 3.87 7.90
N ASP A 9 10.31 4.87 8.32
CA ASP A 9 11.45 5.38 7.54
C ASP A 9 12.51 4.31 7.31
N GLU A 10 12.79 3.50 8.34
CA GLU A 10 13.72 2.38 8.22
C GLU A 10 13.19 1.33 7.25
N TYR A 11 11.90 1.00 7.32
CA TYR A 11 11.26 0.04 6.42
C TYR A 11 11.20 0.58 4.99
N PHE A 12 10.92 1.87 4.80
CA PHE A 12 10.92 2.51 3.50
C PHE A 12 12.32 2.50 2.89
N ALA A 13 13.33 2.98 3.60
CA ALA A 13 14.72 3.01 3.14
C ALA A 13 15.23 1.61 2.76
N ARG A 14 14.89 0.59 3.56
CA ARG A 14 15.35 -0.78 3.37
C ARG A 14 14.69 -1.49 2.18
N TRP A 15 13.37 -1.31 1.98
CA TRP A 15 12.61 -2.14 1.03
C TRP A 15 12.07 -1.39 -0.18
N ARG A 16 12.22 -0.06 -0.27
CA ARG A 16 11.71 0.74 -1.40
C ARG A 16 12.13 0.19 -2.77
N GLN A 17 13.40 -0.19 -2.87
CA GLN A 17 13.97 -0.72 -4.10
C GLN A 17 13.35 -2.08 -4.49
N ASP A 18 13.18 -3.00 -3.55
CA ASP A 18 12.65 -4.33 -3.82
C ASP A 18 11.14 -4.31 -4.07
N VAL A 19 10.40 -3.43 -3.42
CA VAL A 19 8.97 -3.20 -3.70
C VAL A 19 8.79 -2.59 -5.08
N TYR A 20 9.63 -1.62 -5.47
CA TYR A 20 9.60 -1.07 -6.83
C TYR A 20 9.93 -2.13 -7.89
N ARG A 21 10.96 -2.97 -7.65
CA ARG A 21 11.29 -4.12 -8.51
C ARG A 21 10.09 -5.04 -8.70
N LEU A 22 9.41 -5.39 -7.62
CA LEU A 22 8.19 -6.20 -7.66
C LEU A 22 7.12 -5.54 -8.52
N CYS A 23 6.82 -4.27 -8.28
CA CYS A 23 5.79 -3.54 -9.01
C CYS A 23 6.14 -3.39 -10.49
N PHE A 24 7.39 -3.04 -10.83
CA PHE A 24 7.82 -2.90 -12.23
C PHE A 24 7.87 -4.25 -12.97
N ALA A 25 8.45 -5.29 -12.37
CA ALA A 25 8.50 -6.61 -12.97
C ALA A 25 7.09 -7.17 -13.26
N MET A 26 6.12 -6.85 -12.40
CA MET A 26 4.74 -7.30 -12.60
C MET A 26 3.96 -6.45 -13.60
N THR A 27 4.19 -5.13 -13.67
CA THR A 27 3.40 -4.22 -14.52
C THR A 27 4.04 -3.87 -15.85
N GLY A 28 5.38 -3.83 -15.92
CA GLY A 28 6.14 -3.37 -17.10
C GLY A 28 5.93 -1.89 -17.41
N SER A 29 5.54 -1.08 -16.44
CA SER A 29 5.23 0.34 -16.60
C SER A 29 5.80 1.14 -15.43
N VAL A 30 6.67 2.11 -15.70
CA VAL A 30 7.26 3.00 -14.68
C VAL A 30 6.17 3.70 -13.89
N LYS A 31 5.17 4.28 -14.58
CA LYS A 31 4.07 5.00 -13.94
C LYS A 31 3.27 4.11 -12.98
N ASP A 32 2.89 2.90 -13.45
CA ASP A 32 2.11 2.00 -12.59
C ASP A 32 2.97 1.43 -11.46
N ALA A 33 4.26 1.16 -11.71
CA ALA A 33 5.18 0.68 -10.68
C ALA A 33 5.32 1.70 -9.54
N ARG A 34 5.50 2.98 -9.86
CA ARG A 34 5.55 4.07 -8.87
C ARG A 34 4.24 4.17 -8.09
N ASP A 35 3.10 4.23 -8.77
CA ASP A 35 1.78 4.34 -8.14
C ASP A 35 1.49 3.15 -7.21
N LEU A 36 1.86 1.94 -7.61
CA LEU A 36 1.66 0.75 -6.80
C LEU A 36 2.65 0.66 -5.63
N THR A 37 3.90 1.08 -5.83
CA THR A 37 4.89 1.20 -4.74
C THR A 37 4.40 2.19 -3.69
N PHE A 38 3.99 3.38 -4.09
CA PHE A 38 3.39 4.38 -3.22
C PHE A 38 2.19 3.82 -2.42
N LYS A 39 1.24 3.19 -3.10
CA LYS A 39 0.07 2.58 -2.45
C LYS A 39 0.43 1.45 -1.48
N THR A 40 1.49 0.71 -1.80
CA THR A 40 1.98 -0.38 -0.95
C THR A 40 2.51 0.16 0.37
N PHE A 41 3.34 1.20 0.33
CA PHE A 41 3.86 1.85 1.53
C PHE A 41 2.77 2.61 2.30
N LEU A 42 1.81 3.23 1.63
CA LEU A 42 0.64 3.80 2.32
C LEU A 42 -0.15 2.76 3.12
N ARG A 43 -0.25 1.51 2.63
CA ARG A 43 -0.89 0.43 3.39
C ARG A 43 -0.08 0.02 4.60
N LEU A 44 1.25 -0.03 4.49
CA LEU A 44 2.13 -0.32 5.63
C LEU A 44 2.01 0.76 6.69
N GLY A 45 2.14 2.05 6.31
CA GLY A 45 2.03 3.15 7.26
C GLY A 45 0.66 3.28 7.91
N ALA A 46 -0.40 2.77 7.26
CA ALA A 46 -1.76 2.70 7.81
C ALA A 46 -2.03 1.39 8.56
N ALA A 47 -1.00 0.58 8.88
CA ALA A 47 -1.16 -0.66 9.62
C ALA A 47 -1.81 -0.39 10.99
N LYS A 48 -2.68 -1.30 11.44
CA LYS A 48 -3.41 -1.14 12.70
C LYS A 48 -2.49 -1.23 13.93
N ASP A 49 -1.42 -1.99 13.81
CA ASP A 49 -0.42 -2.14 14.86
C ASP A 49 0.73 -1.15 14.61
N PRO A 50 0.88 -0.10 15.43
CA PRO A 50 1.95 0.85 15.29
C PRO A 50 3.34 0.23 15.56
N GLN A 51 3.41 -0.87 16.31
CA GLN A 51 4.65 -1.58 16.68
C GLN A 51 4.80 -2.91 15.91
N ILE A 52 4.42 -2.92 14.64
CA ILE A 52 4.53 -4.11 13.79
C ILE A 52 5.98 -4.60 13.73
N LYS A 53 6.20 -5.90 14.00
CA LYS A 53 7.53 -6.50 13.92
C LYS A 53 8.05 -6.51 12.48
N GLU A 54 9.35 -6.37 12.31
CA GLU A 54 10.01 -6.28 11.00
C GLU A 54 9.57 -7.39 10.02
N ASN A 55 9.55 -8.65 10.45
CA ASN A 55 9.16 -9.76 9.59
C ASN A 55 7.69 -9.67 9.16
N ASP A 56 6.80 -9.25 10.06
CA ASP A 56 5.38 -9.09 9.76
C ASP A 56 5.15 -7.87 8.86
N ALA A 57 5.89 -6.78 9.08
CA ALA A 57 5.90 -5.59 8.24
C ALA A 57 6.38 -5.93 6.82
N LYS A 58 7.48 -6.69 6.70
CA LYS A 58 8.00 -7.19 5.42
C LYS A 58 6.97 -8.04 4.70
N PHE A 59 6.37 -9.01 5.39
CA PHE A 59 5.36 -9.90 4.79
C PHE A 59 4.11 -9.10 4.35
N LEU A 60 3.61 -8.19 5.18
CA LEU A 60 2.48 -7.32 4.87
C LEU A 60 2.77 -6.45 3.64
N LEU A 61 3.95 -5.83 3.60
CA LEU A 61 4.37 -4.95 2.51
C LEU A 61 4.39 -5.70 1.17
N PHE A 62 5.12 -6.80 1.09
CA PHE A 62 5.29 -7.54 -0.16
C PHE A 62 4.02 -8.28 -0.60
N SER A 63 3.24 -8.84 0.32
CA SER A 63 1.94 -9.47 0.00
C SER A 63 0.93 -8.43 -0.50
N SER A 64 0.91 -7.25 0.11
CA SER A 64 0.06 -6.13 -0.34
C SER A 64 0.48 -5.63 -1.72
N GLY A 65 1.78 -5.44 -1.96
CA GLY A 65 2.31 -5.04 -3.26
C GLY A 65 1.98 -6.05 -4.36
N PHE A 66 2.19 -7.33 -4.09
CA PHE A 66 1.83 -8.40 -5.01
C PHE A 66 0.34 -8.38 -5.37
N THR A 67 -0.53 -8.30 -4.37
CA THR A 67 -1.99 -8.25 -4.57
C THR A 67 -2.40 -7.02 -5.38
N LEU A 68 -1.87 -5.84 -5.05
CA LEU A 68 -2.13 -4.61 -5.81
C LEU A 68 -1.73 -4.74 -7.28
N CYS A 69 -0.58 -5.38 -7.56
CA CYS A 69 -0.12 -5.62 -8.92
C CYS A 69 -1.05 -6.60 -9.67
N VAL A 70 -1.49 -7.68 -9.03
CA VAL A 70 -2.46 -8.64 -9.62
C VAL A 70 -3.77 -7.94 -9.95
N ASP A 71 -4.30 -7.15 -9.03
CA ASP A 71 -5.55 -6.40 -9.23
C ASP A 71 -5.42 -5.37 -10.36
N ALA A 72 -4.31 -4.65 -10.42
CA ALA A 72 -4.05 -3.66 -11.47
C ALA A 72 -3.92 -4.30 -12.84
N PHE A 73 -3.25 -5.46 -12.92
CA PHE A 73 -3.08 -6.22 -14.16
C PHE A 73 -4.41 -6.80 -14.65
N GLY A 74 -5.19 -7.42 -13.76
CA GLY A 74 -6.48 -8.01 -14.10
C GLY A 74 -7.50 -6.99 -14.63
N LYS A 75 -7.50 -5.77 -14.07
CA LYS A 75 -8.40 -4.69 -14.51
C LYS A 75 -8.06 -4.10 -15.87
N LYS A 76 -6.79 -4.12 -16.26
CA LYS A 76 -6.32 -3.41 -17.46
C LYS A 76 -6.03 -4.31 -18.65
N MET A 77 -6.10 -5.64 -18.52
CA MET A 77 -5.77 -6.64 -19.56
C MET A 77 -4.54 -6.22 -20.44
N ARG A 78 -3.48 -5.72 -19.78
CA ARG A 78 -2.36 -5.11 -20.49
C ARG A 78 -1.49 -6.14 -21.20
N ARG A 79 -1.19 -5.89 -22.46
CA ARG A 79 -0.04 -6.51 -23.12
C ARG A 79 1.25 -6.01 -22.46
N MET A 80 2.14 -6.95 -22.13
CA MET A 80 3.46 -6.59 -21.65
C MET A 80 4.25 -5.82 -22.71
N PRO A 81 5.07 -4.84 -22.28
CA PRO A 81 5.85 -4.05 -23.21
C PRO A 81 6.86 -4.93 -23.96
N GLY A 82 6.93 -4.76 -25.27
CA GLY A 82 8.02 -5.30 -26.08
C GLY A 82 9.29 -4.44 -25.98
N LYS A 83 10.42 -4.93 -26.52
CA LYS A 83 11.73 -4.27 -26.45
C LYS A 83 11.68 -2.79 -26.86
N LYS A 84 11.08 -2.46 -28.01
CA LYS A 84 10.93 -1.07 -28.48
C LYS A 84 10.13 -0.19 -27.53
N ALA A 85 9.11 -0.75 -26.86
CA ALA A 85 8.32 0.02 -25.90
C ALA A 85 9.13 0.29 -24.63
N LEU A 86 9.94 -0.67 -24.18
CA LEU A 86 10.85 -0.49 -23.04
C LEU A 86 11.95 0.52 -23.34
N GLU A 87 12.56 0.45 -24.51
CA GLU A 87 13.60 1.42 -24.97
C GLU A 87 13.06 2.85 -25.08
N GLY A 88 11.76 3.01 -25.35
CA GLY A 88 11.08 4.31 -25.37
C GLY A 88 10.64 4.84 -24.00
N MET A 89 10.84 4.09 -22.92
CA MET A 89 10.56 4.54 -21.57
C MET A 89 11.78 5.22 -20.95
N SER A 90 11.56 6.25 -20.14
CA SER A 90 12.62 6.83 -19.30
C SER A 90 12.93 5.88 -18.16
N LEU A 91 13.80 4.90 -18.39
CA LEU A 91 14.25 3.93 -17.40
C LEU A 91 15.58 4.37 -16.80
N SER A 92 15.74 4.22 -15.49
CA SER A 92 17.01 4.45 -14.79
C SER A 92 18.00 3.29 -14.93
N PHE A 93 17.69 2.30 -15.80
CA PHE A 93 18.46 1.07 -16.00
C PHE A 93 18.36 0.60 -17.46
N PRO A 94 19.34 -0.19 -17.96
CA PRO A 94 19.39 -0.60 -19.36
C PRO A 94 18.32 -1.64 -19.70
N VAL A 95 17.79 -1.55 -20.92
CA VAL A 95 16.91 -2.57 -21.50
C VAL A 95 17.75 -3.71 -22.05
N THR A 96 17.77 -4.84 -21.35
CA THR A 96 18.49 -6.04 -21.73
C THR A 96 17.54 -7.10 -22.32
N ASP A 97 18.10 -8.09 -23.04
CA ASP A 97 17.32 -9.22 -23.53
C ASP A 97 16.77 -10.07 -22.37
N ASN A 98 17.48 -10.13 -21.24
CA ASN A 98 17.01 -10.78 -20.01
C ASN A 98 15.76 -10.08 -19.46
N LEU A 99 15.72 -8.75 -19.49
CA LEU A 99 14.54 -7.97 -19.09
C LEU A 99 13.34 -8.25 -20.01
N CYS A 100 13.58 -8.31 -21.32
CA CYS A 100 12.55 -8.70 -22.29
C CYS A 100 12.07 -10.14 -22.07
N GLY A 101 12.99 -11.04 -21.67
CA GLY A 101 12.69 -12.42 -21.29
C GLY A 101 11.83 -12.52 -20.04
N LEU A 102 12.08 -11.66 -19.04
CA LEU A 102 11.29 -11.56 -17.81
C LEU A 102 9.80 -11.30 -18.12
N PHE A 103 9.51 -10.37 -19.03
CA PHE A 103 8.13 -10.02 -19.40
C PHE A 103 7.39 -11.10 -20.21
N LYS A 104 8.07 -12.12 -20.70
CA LYS A 104 7.43 -13.30 -21.31
C LYS A 104 6.94 -14.32 -20.26
N LEU A 105 7.41 -14.20 -19.02
CA LEU A 105 6.96 -15.09 -17.95
C LEU A 105 5.53 -14.73 -17.47
N PRO A 106 4.78 -15.73 -16.96
CA PRO A 106 3.53 -15.49 -16.27
C PRO A 106 3.70 -14.49 -15.10
N LEU A 107 2.67 -13.69 -14.85
CA LEU A 107 2.65 -12.65 -13.82
C LEU A 107 3.12 -13.15 -12.45
N THR A 108 2.56 -14.29 -12.01
CA THR A 108 2.90 -14.90 -10.71
C THR A 108 4.36 -15.32 -10.62
N ARG A 109 4.96 -15.82 -11.71
CA ARG A 109 6.38 -16.20 -11.73
C ARG A 109 7.30 -14.98 -11.65
N ARG A 110 6.95 -13.86 -12.29
CA ARG A 110 7.71 -12.60 -12.17
C ARG A 110 7.70 -12.07 -10.75
N GLY A 111 6.52 -12.02 -10.12
CA GLY A 111 6.40 -11.63 -8.72
C GLY A 111 7.15 -12.56 -7.77
N ALA A 112 7.07 -13.88 -7.99
CA ALA A 112 7.79 -14.86 -7.18
C ALA A 112 9.32 -14.69 -7.24
N LEU A 113 9.87 -14.34 -8.41
CA LEU A 113 11.31 -14.04 -8.55
C LEU A 113 11.71 -12.82 -7.72
N CYS A 114 10.88 -11.76 -7.71
CA CYS A 114 11.15 -10.59 -6.89
C CYS A 114 11.08 -10.91 -5.39
N LEU A 115 10.12 -11.74 -4.97
CA LEU A 115 10.02 -12.20 -3.58
C LEU A 115 11.24 -13.04 -3.17
N ALA A 116 11.73 -13.92 -4.05
CA ALA A 116 12.93 -14.69 -3.79
C ALA A 116 14.18 -13.79 -3.62
N GLN A 117 14.31 -12.74 -4.43
CA GLN A 117 15.39 -11.76 -4.29
C GLN A 117 15.27 -10.91 -3.01
N ALA A 118 14.06 -10.59 -2.59
CA ALA A 118 13.81 -9.92 -1.32
C ALA A 118 14.05 -10.84 -0.10
N GLY A 119 14.50 -12.08 -0.32
CA GLY A 119 14.91 -13.02 0.72
C GLY A 119 13.74 -13.76 1.37
N PHE A 120 12.61 -13.93 0.68
CA PHE A 120 11.52 -14.80 1.14
C PHE A 120 11.87 -16.27 0.90
N SER A 121 11.53 -17.13 1.84
CA SER A 121 11.61 -18.56 1.69
C SER A 121 10.61 -19.10 0.67
N GLU A 122 10.87 -20.28 0.10
CA GLU A 122 9.94 -20.93 -0.85
C GLU A 122 8.52 -21.07 -0.26
N GLY A 123 8.42 -21.40 1.03
CA GLY A 123 7.13 -21.52 1.72
C GLY A 123 6.36 -20.22 1.82
N GLU A 124 7.04 -19.10 2.05
CA GLU A 124 6.43 -17.77 2.09
C GLU A 124 6.03 -17.30 0.69
N ILE A 125 6.89 -17.52 -0.31
CA ILE A 125 6.56 -17.23 -1.71
C ILE A 125 5.34 -18.02 -2.15
N ALA A 126 5.25 -19.29 -1.75
CA ALA A 126 4.10 -20.14 -2.08
C ALA A 126 2.79 -19.62 -1.48
N LYS A 127 2.82 -19.00 -0.31
CA LYS A 127 1.64 -18.36 0.32
C LYS A 127 1.18 -17.12 -0.46
N ILE A 128 2.11 -16.35 -1.04
CA ILE A 128 1.82 -15.09 -1.74
C ILE A 128 1.50 -15.35 -3.22
N ALA A 129 2.36 -16.10 -3.93
CA ALA A 129 2.35 -16.25 -5.38
C ALA A 129 1.89 -17.63 -5.89
N GLY A 130 1.72 -18.60 -4.97
CA GLY A 130 1.36 -19.98 -5.27
C GLY A 130 2.57 -20.92 -5.45
N LYS A 131 2.36 -22.22 -5.17
CA LYS A 131 3.43 -23.25 -5.14
C LYS A 131 4.25 -23.33 -6.44
N SER A 132 3.59 -23.37 -7.60
CA SER A 132 4.27 -23.50 -8.90
C SER A 132 5.18 -22.30 -9.20
N ALA A 133 4.79 -21.08 -8.78
CA ALA A 133 5.59 -19.88 -8.94
C ALA A 133 6.80 -19.89 -8.00
N ALA A 134 6.62 -20.34 -6.75
CA ALA A 134 7.69 -20.48 -5.76
C ALA A 134 8.76 -21.47 -6.21
N GLN A 135 8.35 -22.66 -6.66
CA GLN A 135 9.27 -23.68 -7.20
C GLN A 135 10.08 -23.15 -8.38
N PHE A 136 9.44 -22.42 -9.31
CA PHE A 136 10.16 -21.79 -10.41
C PHE A 136 11.16 -20.74 -9.92
N ALA A 137 10.77 -19.86 -9.00
CA ALA A 137 11.61 -18.79 -8.50
C ALA A 137 12.84 -19.30 -7.74
N CYS A 138 12.71 -20.43 -7.04
CA CYS A 138 13.81 -21.07 -6.29
C CYS A 138 14.62 -22.07 -7.13
N SER A 139 14.21 -22.33 -8.39
CA SER A 139 14.90 -23.28 -9.27
C SER A 139 16.22 -22.72 -9.80
N SER A 140 17.14 -23.63 -10.18
CA SER A 140 18.40 -23.32 -10.85
C SER A 140 18.31 -23.46 -12.37
N THR A 141 17.11 -23.36 -12.95
CA THR A 141 16.95 -23.39 -14.41
C THR A 141 17.58 -22.16 -15.04
N PRO A 142 18.20 -22.25 -16.25
CA PRO A 142 18.78 -21.10 -16.93
C PRO A 142 17.81 -19.94 -17.09
N GLN A 143 16.54 -20.25 -17.34
CA GLN A 143 15.47 -19.25 -17.45
C GLN A 143 15.21 -18.51 -16.12
N ALA A 144 15.20 -19.20 -14.98
CA ALA A 144 15.02 -18.58 -13.68
C ALA A 144 16.24 -17.74 -13.28
N ILE A 145 17.45 -18.20 -13.59
CA ILE A 145 18.69 -17.45 -13.34
C ILE A 145 18.70 -16.14 -14.14
N SER A 146 18.49 -16.22 -15.44
CA SER A 146 18.45 -15.05 -16.35
C SER A 146 17.35 -14.06 -15.94
N ALA A 147 16.19 -14.55 -15.50
CA ALA A 147 15.11 -13.71 -15.03
C ALA A 147 15.43 -13.04 -13.67
N ARG A 148 16.16 -13.69 -12.75
CA ARG A 148 16.65 -13.07 -11.50
C ARG A 148 17.65 -11.95 -11.79
N GLU A 149 18.58 -12.16 -12.73
CA GLU A 149 19.50 -11.11 -13.18
C GLU A 149 18.74 -9.89 -13.73
N ALA A 150 17.70 -10.14 -14.54
CA ALA A 150 16.84 -9.07 -15.04
C ALA A 150 16.13 -8.30 -13.92
N VAL A 151 15.62 -8.97 -12.89
CA VAL A 151 15.01 -8.30 -11.73
C VAL A 151 16.05 -7.49 -10.97
N SER A 152 17.28 -8.01 -10.77
CA SER A 152 18.37 -7.29 -10.10
C SER A 152 18.77 -6.00 -10.82
N SER A 153 18.65 -5.96 -12.16
CA SER A 153 18.98 -4.79 -12.96
C SER A 153 17.97 -3.65 -12.88
N ILE A 154 16.75 -3.90 -12.36
CA ILE A 154 15.71 -2.88 -12.20
C ILE A 154 16.13 -1.95 -11.06
N LEU A 155 16.21 -0.64 -11.34
CA LEU A 155 16.59 0.38 -10.37
C LEU A 155 15.46 1.39 -10.19
N PHE A 156 15.26 1.79 -8.95
CA PHE A 156 14.42 2.92 -8.56
C PHE A 156 15.35 4.09 -8.22
N SER A 157 15.18 5.23 -8.87
CA SER A 157 16.08 6.36 -8.66
C SER A 157 15.91 6.92 -7.25
N GLU A 158 17.00 7.40 -6.64
CA GLU A 158 16.98 7.98 -5.29
C GLU A 158 16.09 9.22 -5.24
N ASP A 159 16.21 10.13 -6.23
CA ASP A 159 15.38 11.35 -6.29
C ASP A 159 13.88 11.01 -6.34
N GLU A 160 13.50 9.94 -7.06
CA GLU A 160 12.11 9.48 -7.13
C GLU A 160 11.65 8.84 -5.83
N ALA A 161 12.54 8.17 -5.13
CA ALA A 161 12.24 7.55 -3.85
C ALA A 161 12.07 8.61 -2.75
N ASP A 162 12.89 9.62 -2.73
CA ASP A 162 12.79 10.72 -1.77
C ASP A 162 11.50 11.53 -1.99
N ALA A 163 11.20 11.90 -3.24
CA ALA A 163 9.93 12.55 -3.59
C ALA A 163 8.71 11.68 -3.19
N MET A 164 8.80 10.34 -3.35
CA MET A 164 7.73 9.43 -2.92
C MET A 164 7.57 9.40 -1.40
N SER A 165 8.66 9.48 -0.64
CA SER A 165 8.61 9.55 0.82
C SER A 165 7.83 10.80 1.26
N ASP A 166 8.17 11.96 0.70
CA ASP A 166 7.50 13.23 1.00
C ASP A 166 6.00 13.17 0.69
N ASP A 167 5.63 12.61 -0.47
CA ASP A 167 4.24 12.42 -0.86
C ASP A 167 3.47 11.49 0.10
N ILE A 168 4.13 10.44 0.63
CA ILE A 168 3.52 9.53 1.61
C ILE A 168 3.24 10.28 2.91
N TYR A 169 4.19 11.06 3.43
CA TYR A 169 3.99 11.85 4.64
C TYR A 169 2.89 12.91 4.47
N ALA A 170 2.88 13.64 3.35
CA ALA A 170 1.81 14.59 3.04
C ALA A 170 0.42 13.94 3.07
N ARG A 171 0.29 12.70 2.56
CA ARG A 171 -0.97 11.95 2.60
C ARG A 171 -1.40 11.53 4.01
N PHE A 172 -0.44 11.22 4.89
CA PHE A 172 -0.76 10.93 6.30
C PHE A 172 -1.21 12.18 7.03
N GLU A 173 -0.57 13.33 6.79
CA GLU A 173 -0.98 14.62 7.35
C GLU A 173 -2.39 15.01 6.90
N GLU A 174 -2.69 14.95 5.59
CA GLU A 174 -4.03 15.20 5.07
C GLU A 174 -5.11 14.34 5.74
N ARG A 175 -4.81 13.05 5.98
CA ARG A 175 -5.74 12.15 6.66
C ARG A 175 -5.93 12.50 8.12
N SER A 176 -4.87 12.88 8.83
CA SER A 176 -4.95 13.27 10.25
C SER A 176 -5.81 14.52 10.42
N VAL A 177 -5.61 15.54 9.62
CA VAL A 177 -6.42 16.77 9.59
C VAL A 177 -7.88 16.47 9.25
N GLY A 178 -8.11 15.58 8.27
CA GLY A 178 -9.47 15.17 7.89
C GLY A 178 -10.22 14.43 9.02
N VAL A 179 -9.51 13.63 9.82
CA VAL A 179 -10.07 12.94 10.98
C VAL A 179 -10.36 13.93 12.13
N GLU A 180 -9.43 14.84 12.41
CA GLU A 180 -9.61 15.87 13.43
C GLU A 180 -10.81 16.77 13.11
N ASN A 181 -10.97 17.19 11.86
CA ASN A 181 -12.14 17.97 11.42
C ASN A 181 -13.44 17.19 11.60
N LYS A 182 -13.48 15.89 11.25
CA LYS A 182 -14.67 15.05 11.48
C LYS A 182 -15.00 14.88 12.97
N ILE A 183 -14.00 14.71 13.82
CA ILE A 183 -14.19 14.61 15.27
C ILE A 183 -14.72 15.93 15.81
N HIS A 184 -14.18 17.06 15.34
CA HIS A 184 -14.65 18.39 15.71
C HIS A 184 -16.12 18.61 15.32
N ASP A 185 -16.49 18.27 14.08
CA ASP A 185 -17.87 18.37 13.59
C ASP A 185 -18.83 17.47 14.38
N LEU A 186 -18.42 16.25 14.70
CA LEU A 186 -19.20 15.34 15.54
C LEU A 186 -19.38 15.92 16.95
N ARG A 187 -18.34 16.48 17.54
CA ARG A 187 -18.40 17.11 18.89
C ARG A 187 -19.38 18.27 18.90
N ILE A 188 -19.31 19.16 17.91
CA ILE A 188 -20.29 20.26 17.75
C ILE A 188 -21.72 19.71 17.59
N GLY A 189 -21.89 18.64 16.84
CA GLY A 189 -23.17 17.95 16.68
C GLY A 189 -23.71 17.41 17.99
N PHE A 190 -22.87 16.74 18.80
CA PHE A 190 -23.24 16.24 20.13
C PHE A 190 -23.59 17.35 21.10
N ASP A 191 -22.85 18.47 21.12
CA ASP A 191 -23.11 19.60 21.99
C ASP A 191 -24.47 20.26 21.67
N LYS A 192 -24.83 20.37 20.39
CA LYS A 192 -26.16 20.84 19.95
C LYS A 192 -27.29 19.92 20.42
N ILE A 193 -27.12 18.60 20.22
CA ILE A 193 -28.12 17.61 20.67
C ILE A 193 -28.27 17.63 22.16
N ALA A 194 -27.21 17.72 22.95
CA ALA A 194 -27.25 17.83 24.40
C ALA A 194 -28.00 19.11 24.82
N THR A 195 -27.77 20.23 24.15
CA THR A 195 -28.48 21.49 24.44
C THR A 195 -29.96 21.37 24.13
N TYR A 196 -30.36 20.77 23.01
CA TYR A 196 -31.78 20.56 22.69
C TYR A 196 -32.46 19.61 23.67
N LEU A 197 -31.79 18.55 24.12
CA LEU A 197 -32.30 17.63 25.14
C LEU A 197 -32.51 18.34 26.49
N ALA A 198 -31.55 19.17 26.90
CA ALA A 198 -31.67 19.94 28.14
C ALA A 198 -32.86 20.92 28.07
N LEU A 199 -33.05 21.61 26.95
CA LEU A 199 -34.22 22.51 26.76
C LEU A 199 -35.53 21.74 26.76
N ALA A 200 -35.58 20.56 26.13
CA ALA A 200 -36.77 19.72 26.12
C ALA A 200 -37.15 19.25 27.57
N VAL A 201 -36.16 18.83 28.36
CA VAL A 201 -36.37 18.45 29.76
C VAL A 201 -36.89 19.62 30.61
N LEU A 202 -36.31 20.82 30.41
CA LEU A 202 -36.78 22.04 31.10
C LEU A 202 -38.21 22.39 30.71
N ALA A 203 -38.58 22.26 29.42
CA ALA A 203 -39.94 22.51 28.96
C ALA A 203 -40.94 21.51 29.59
N VAL A 204 -40.61 20.23 29.65
CA VAL A 204 -41.43 19.20 30.27
C VAL A 204 -41.60 19.50 31.77
N PHE A 205 -40.51 19.90 32.44
CA PHE A 205 -40.57 20.26 33.88
C PHE A 205 -41.43 21.48 34.11
N ALA A 206 -41.35 22.53 33.29
CA ALA A 206 -42.17 23.73 33.37
C ALA A 206 -43.67 23.41 33.17
N VAL A 207 -44.02 22.54 32.25
CA VAL A 207 -45.39 22.07 32.05
C VAL A 207 -45.87 21.27 33.23
N ALA A 208 -45.10 20.39 33.78
CA ALA A 208 -45.46 19.60 34.98
C ALA A 208 -45.73 20.49 36.19
N VAL A 209 -44.87 21.49 36.45
CA VAL A 209 -45.06 22.47 37.52
C VAL A 209 -46.34 23.28 37.28
N TYR A 210 -46.59 23.76 36.06
CA TYR A 210 -47.79 24.51 35.73
C TYR A 210 -49.08 23.70 35.98
N VAL A 211 -49.12 22.45 35.56
CA VAL A 211 -50.25 21.54 35.78
C VAL A 211 -50.45 21.27 37.28
N SER A 212 -49.37 21.03 38.03
CA SER A 212 -49.44 20.80 39.47
C SER A 212 -49.99 21.99 40.24
N VAL A 213 -49.58 23.22 39.86
CA VAL A 213 -50.12 24.46 40.51
C VAL A 213 -51.58 24.65 40.18
N LYS A 214 -51.99 24.33 38.92
CA LYS A 214 -53.40 24.51 38.51
C LYS A 214 -54.34 23.44 39.09
N MET A 215 -53.85 22.29 39.49
CA MET A 215 -54.64 21.25 40.12
C MET A 215 -54.73 21.42 41.67
N ALA A 216 -53.85 22.22 42.25
CA ALA A 216 -53.81 22.47 43.70
C ALA A 216 -54.58 23.74 44.13
N GLY A 217 -55.06 24.54 43.24
CA GLY A 217 -55.92 25.73 43.44
C GLY A 217 -57.33 25.51 42.97
#